data_49df02a06d539305f4538ed7bd4e32ce
#
_entry.id   49df02a06d539305f4538ed7bd4e32ce
#
_cell.length_a   1.000
_cell.length_b   1.000
_cell.length_c   1.000
_cell.angle_alpha   90.00
_cell.angle_beta   90.00
_cell.angle_gamma   90.00
#
_symmetry.space_group_name_H-M   'P 1'
#
loop_
_entity.id
_entity.type
_entity.pdbx_description
1 polymer ?
#
loop_
_entity_poly.entity_id
_entity_poly.type
_entity_poly.pdbx_seq_one_letter_code
_entity_poly.pdbx_strand_id
1 'polypeptide(L)'
;GVQMCALPICLCEFEPVSLPITASTVGIDVGLKDLFVTDAGFKTGNPRHTAKYAKRLALLQRRLSKKKKGSKNRAKARAKVARIHAKIADCRMDNLHKLSRKLINENQVVCVESLKVKNMIRNPKLSKAIADAGWGELVRQLEYKGEWAGRTVVAIDQFFPSSKRCSDCGYTMSKMALNVRSWVCPECGANHDRDVNAAKNIKAVGLTALACGESVNPKAALCGLGSTL
;
A
#
# COMPACT_ATOMS: atom_id res chain seq x y z
N GLY A 1 38.50 17.55 -10.46
CA GLY A 1 37.16 17.54 -11.05
C GLY A 1 36.37 16.35 -10.54
N VAL A 2 35.31 16.57 -9.76
CA VAL A 2 34.38 15.52 -9.40
C VAL A 2 33.53 15.33 -10.64
N GLN A 3 33.77 14.25 -11.38
CA GLN A 3 32.87 13.82 -12.45
C GLN A 3 31.56 13.38 -11.80
N MET A 4 30.58 14.28 -11.77
CA MET A 4 29.21 13.92 -11.45
C MET A 4 28.71 13.11 -12.63
N CYS A 5 28.57 11.80 -12.45
CA CYS A 5 27.87 10.95 -13.38
C CYS A 5 26.39 11.34 -13.29
N ALA A 6 25.98 12.33 -14.08
CA ALA A 6 24.58 12.65 -14.28
C ALA A 6 23.99 11.52 -15.11
N LEU A 7 23.09 10.75 -14.53
CA LEU A 7 22.27 9.82 -15.30
C LEU A 7 21.44 10.66 -16.30
N PRO A 8 21.40 10.29 -17.58
CA PRO A 8 20.57 10.98 -18.54
C PRO A 8 19.11 10.85 -18.11
N ILE A 9 18.43 11.98 -17.98
CA ILE A 9 16.98 12.05 -17.78
C ILE A 9 16.37 12.22 -19.16
N CYS A 10 15.66 11.21 -19.63
CA CYS A 10 14.92 11.27 -20.87
C CYS A 10 13.45 11.55 -20.57
N LEU A 11 12.89 12.58 -21.17
CA LEU A 11 11.45 12.81 -21.22
C LEU A 11 10.93 12.03 -22.45
N CYS A 12 10.00 11.10 -22.19
CA CYS A 12 9.35 10.33 -23.26
C CYS A 12 7.85 10.62 -23.20
N GLU A 13 7.27 10.95 -24.34
CA GLU A 13 5.83 11.00 -24.54
C GLU A 13 5.37 9.61 -25.00
N PHE A 14 4.34 9.06 -24.36
CA PHE A 14 3.76 7.79 -24.75
C PHE A 14 2.26 7.79 -24.47
N GLU A 15 1.52 7.09 -25.32
CA GLU A 15 0.10 6.83 -25.09
C GLU A 15 -0.05 5.51 -24.34
N PRO A 16 -0.72 5.51 -23.16
CA PRO A 16 -0.96 4.28 -22.43
C PRO A 16 -1.85 3.34 -23.23
N VAL A 17 -1.42 2.08 -23.34
CA VAL A 17 -2.21 1.04 -24.02
C VAL A 17 -2.99 0.26 -22.98
N SER A 18 -4.34 0.30 -23.07
CA SER A 18 -5.21 -0.46 -22.20
C SER A 18 -4.99 -1.97 -22.37
N LEU A 19 -5.00 -2.68 -21.23
CA LEU A 19 -4.95 -4.15 -21.25
C LEU A 19 -6.31 -4.73 -21.70
N PRO A 20 -6.33 -5.94 -22.24
CA PRO A 20 -7.59 -6.64 -22.58
C PRO A 20 -8.52 -6.71 -21.37
N ILE A 21 -9.82 -6.52 -21.62
CA ILE A 21 -10.85 -6.56 -20.56
C ILE A 21 -10.90 -7.96 -19.94
N THR A 22 -10.98 -8.02 -18.62
CA THR A 22 -11.15 -9.25 -17.86
C THR A 22 -12.34 -9.12 -16.89
N ALA A 23 -12.99 -10.22 -16.57
CA ALA A 23 -14.07 -10.25 -15.57
C ALA A 23 -13.54 -10.33 -14.12
N SER A 24 -12.22 -10.48 -13.94
CA SER A 24 -11.63 -10.66 -12.61
C SER A 24 -11.70 -9.38 -11.78
N THR A 25 -12.08 -9.54 -10.51
CA THR A 25 -12.15 -8.45 -9.53
C THR A 25 -11.53 -8.91 -8.22
N VAL A 26 -10.82 -8.02 -7.52
CA VAL A 26 -10.14 -8.34 -6.27
C VAL A 26 -10.39 -7.28 -5.20
N GLY A 27 -10.65 -7.73 -3.97
CA GLY A 27 -10.57 -6.90 -2.77
C GLY A 27 -9.27 -7.16 -2.04
N ILE A 28 -8.61 -6.12 -1.56
CA ILE A 28 -7.38 -6.24 -0.80
C ILE A 28 -7.50 -5.54 0.56
N ASP A 29 -7.16 -6.27 1.62
CA ASP A 29 -6.97 -5.74 2.97
C ASP A 29 -5.47 -5.55 3.23
N VAL A 30 -5.04 -4.34 3.60
CA VAL A 30 -3.62 -4.02 3.84
C VAL A 30 -3.25 -4.17 5.30
N GLY A 31 -2.10 -4.79 5.56
CA GLY A 31 -1.66 -5.14 6.90
C GLY A 31 -0.16 -4.95 7.15
N LEU A 32 0.26 -5.13 8.41
CA LEU A 32 1.68 -5.10 8.82
C LEU A 32 2.31 -6.49 8.87
N LYS A 33 1.51 -7.55 9.02
CA LYS A 33 1.99 -8.93 8.97
C LYS A 33 2.23 -9.35 7.52
N ASP A 34 1.19 -9.25 6.74
CA ASP A 34 1.20 -9.35 5.29
C ASP A 34 0.99 -7.94 4.73
N LEU A 35 1.64 -7.57 3.63
CA LEU A 35 1.50 -6.24 3.05
C LEU A 35 0.08 -6.01 2.57
N PHE A 36 -0.53 -7.03 2.00
CA PHE A 36 -1.97 -7.16 1.79
C PHE A 36 -2.39 -8.63 1.71
N VAL A 37 -3.68 -8.84 1.94
CA VAL A 37 -4.38 -10.13 1.78
C VAL A 37 -5.52 -9.92 0.78
N THR A 38 -5.72 -10.87 -0.14
CA THR A 38 -6.82 -10.81 -1.12
C THR A 38 -8.05 -11.57 -0.62
N ASP A 39 -9.21 -11.28 -1.20
CA ASP A 39 -10.47 -11.98 -0.97
C ASP A 39 -10.40 -13.50 -1.29
N ALA A 40 -9.49 -13.89 -2.20
CA ALA A 40 -9.19 -15.29 -2.50
C ALA A 40 -8.23 -15.95 -1.49
N GLY A 41 -7.78 -15.24 -0.45
CA GLY A 41 -6.89 -15.76 0.59
C GLY A 41 -5.40 -15.72 0.25
N PHE A 42 -4.98 -15.10 -0.86
CA PHE A 42 -3.56 -14.91 -1.15
C PHE A 42 -2.96 -13.88 -0.17
N LYS A 43 -1.87 -14.25 0.49
CA LYS A 43 -1.10 -13.43 1.44
C LYS A 43 0.27 -13.11 0.89
N THR A 44 0.60 -11.83 0.78
CA THR A 44 1.86 -11.38 0.15
C THR A 44 3.10 -11.56 1.01
N GLY A 45 2.93 -11.74 2.34
CA GLY A 45 4.01 -11.52 3.29
C GLY A 45 4.42 -10.04 3.37
N ASN A 46 5.29 -9.72 4.31
CA ASN A 46 5.90 -8.39 4.43
C ASN A 46 7.42 -8.53 4.54
N PRO A 47 8.19 -8.10 3.53
CA PRO A 47 9.64 -8.27 3.50
C PRO A 47 10.38 -7.49 4.59
N ARG A 48 9.74 -6.47 5.23
CA ARG A 48 10.31 -5.65 6.31
C ARG A 48 11.72 -5.15 5.97
N HIS A 49 11.85 -4.47 4.84
CA HIS A 49 13.14 -4.04 4.27
C HIS A 49 14.00 -3.25 5.27
N THR A 50 13.40 -2.37 6.08
CA THR A 50 14.11 -1.61 7.12
C THR A 50 14.70 -2.54 8.18
N ALA A 51 13.98 -3.57 8.62
CA ALA A 51 14.45 -4.53 9.61
C ALA A 51 15.63 -5.37 9.06
N LYS A 52 15.55 -5.79 7.80
CA LYS A 52 16.61 -6.54 7.10
C LYS A 52 17.96 -5.83 7.14
N TYR A 53 17.97 -4.49 6.98
CA TYR A 53 19.20 -3.69 6.96
C TYR A 53 19.51 -3.00 8.29
N ALA A 54 18.71 -3.19 9.35
CA ALA A 54 18.80 -2.45 10.61
C ALA A 54 20.19 -2.55 11.28
N LYS A 55 20.73 -3.75 11.38
CA LYS A 55 22.07 -3.99 12.00
C LYS A 55 23.16 -3.21 11.26
N ARG A 56 23.18 -3.28 9.93
CA ARG A 56 24.15 -2.59 9.08
C ARG A 56 24.01 -1.08 9.16
N LEU A 57 22.78 -0.58 9.12
CA LEU A 57 22.48 0.85 9.25
C LEU A 57 22.98 1.40 10.61
N ALA A 58 22.65 0.73 11.71
CA ALA A 58 23.08 1.13 13.05
C ALA A 58 24.62 1.15 13.18
N LEU A 59 25.34 0.18 12.59
CA LEU A 59 26.82 0.18 12.57
C LEU A 59 27.36 1.41 11.82
N LEU A 60 26.81 1.72 10.64
CA LEU A 60 27.26 2.85 9.84
C LEU A 60 26.92 4.19 10.51
N GLN A 61 25.77 4.32 11.13
CA GLN A 61 25.36 5.50 11.91
C GLN A 61 26.31 5.72 13.11
N ARG A 62 26.64 4.67 13.87
CA ARG A 62 27.64 4.76 14.96
C ARG A 62 29.02 5.18 14.44
N ARG A 63 29.45 4.68 13.28
CA ARG A 63 30.72 5.11 12.66
C ARG A 63 30.66 6.57 12.21
N LEU A 64 29.54 7.03 11.70
CA LEU A 64 29.32 8.41 11.30
C LEU A 64 29.34 9.36 12.51
N SER A 65 28.68 9.00 13.63
CA SER A 65 28.64 9.85 14.84
C SER A 65 30.03 10.13 15.43
N LYS A 66 30.95 9.17 15.31
CA LYS A 66 32.35 9.30 15.80
C LYS A 66 33.24 10.18 14.91
N LYS A 67 32.76 10.69 13.77
CA LYS A 67 33.59 11.51 12.86
C LYS A 67 33.38 12.99 13.13
N LYS A 68 34.50 13.77 13.12
CA LYS A 68 34.50 15.23 13.29
C LYS A 68 33.56 15.90 12.26
N LYS A 69 32.70 16.81 12.72
CA LYS A 69 31.81 17.60 11.86
C LYS A 69 32.66 18.38 10.84
N GLY A 70 32.22 18.50 9.59
CA GLY A 70 32.92 19.18 8.51
C GLY A 70 34.05 18.38 7.83
N SER A 71 34.55 17.28 8.42
CA SER A 71 35.68 16.53 7.84
C SER A 71 35.28 15.73 6.58
N LYS A 72 36.23 15.57 5.63
CA LYS A 72 36.09 14.70 4.45
C LYS A 72 35.71 13.25 4.82
N ASN A 73 36.27 12.75 5.95
CA ASN A 73 35.97 11.43 6.45
C ASN A 73 34.50 11.29 6.94
N ARG A 74 33.93 12.37 7.52
CA ARG A 74 32.49 12.40 7.87
C ARG A 74 31.61 12.41 6.61
N ALA A 75 31.99 13.16 5.57
CA ALA A 75 31.29 13.17 4.30
C ALA A 75 31.25 11.76 3.66
N LYS A 76 32.39 11.05 3.62
CA LYS A 76 32.47 9.65 3.16
C LYS A 76 31.59 8.72 4.00
N ALA A 77 31.56 8.88 5.34
CA ALA A 77 30.73 8.07 6.22
C ALA A 77 29.23 8.37 6.01
N ARG A 78 28.83 9.64 5.82
CA ARG A 78 27.46 10.06 5.50
C ARG A 78 26.99 9.44 4.19
N ALA A 79 27.82 9.43 3.15
CA ALA A 79 27.49 8.80 1.88
C ALA A 79 27.24 7.29 2.03
N LYS A 80 27.97 6.58 2.91
CA LYS A 80 27.73 5.16 3.20
C LYS A 80 26.36 4.93 3.87
N VAL A 81 25.97 5.80 4.82
CA VAL A 81 24.64 5.75 5.44
C VAL A 81 23.55 6.03 4.41
N ALA A 82 23.71 7.08 3.59
CA ALA A 82 22.76 7.43 2.54
C ALA A 82 22.54 6.28 1.54
N ARG A 83 23.60 5.58 1.12
CA ARG A 83 23.47 4.41 0.23
C ARG A 83 22.64 3.28 0.83
N ILE A 84 22.71 3.05 2.15
CA ILE A 84 21.85 2.03 2.78
C ILE A 84 20.40 2.48 2.83
N HIS A 85 20.12 3.75 3.12
CA HIS A 85 18.77 4.29 3.05
C HIS A 85 18.20 4.20 1.63
N ALA A 86 18.97 4.59 0.61
CA ALA A 86 18.57 4.42 -0.79
C ALA A 86 18.26 2.95 -1.10
N LYS A 87 19.15 2.02 -0.75
CA LYS A 87 18.91 0.59 -0.97
C LYS A 87 17.63 0.08 -0.30
N ILE A 88 17.31 0.53 0.91
CA ILE A 88 16.06 0.17 1.60
C ILE A 88 14.85 0.71 0.82
N ALA A 89 14.92 1.97 0.37
CA ALA A 89 13.87 2.60 -0.42
C ALA A 89 13.68 1.87 -1.77
N ASP A 90 14.76 1.60 -2.49
CA ASP A 90 14.72 0.92 -3.79
C ASP A 90 14.13 -0.48 -3.68
N CYS A 91 14.56 -1.27 -2.68
CA CYS A 91 13.98 -2.60 -2.44
C CYS A 91 12.48 -2.55 -2.13
N ARG A 92 12.03 -1.54 -1.38
CA ARG A 92 10.60 -1.32 -1.10
C ARG A 92 9.85 -0.97 -2.37
N MET A 93 10.36 -0.01 -3.13
CA MET A 93 9.75 0.44 -4.39
C MET A 93 9.65 -0.72 -5.41
N ASP A 94 10.72 -1.48 -5.60
CA ASP A 94 10.71 -2.65 -6.50
C ASP A 94 9.63 -3.68 -6.11
N ASN A 95 9.53 -3.99 -4.80
CA ASN A 95 8.49 -4.90 -4.29
C ASN A 95 7.08 -4.35 -4.55
N LEU A 96 6.83 -3.08 -4.23
CA LEU A 96 5.53 -2.43 -4.47
C LEU A 96 5.19 -2.38 -5.96
N HIS A 97 6.18 -2.09 -6.82
CA HIS A 97 5.98 -2.09 -8.27
C HIS A 97 5.59 -3.46 -8.82
N LYS A 98 6.21 -4.54 -8.32
CA LYS A 98 5.89 -5.92 -8.71
C LYS A 98 4.48 -6.31 -8.27
N LEU A 99 4.13 -6.03 -7.02
CA LEU A 99 2.82 -6.36 -6.46
C LEU A 99 1.69 -5.58 -7.11
N SER A 100 1.84 -4.26 -7.26
CA SER A 100 0.83 -3.43 -7.92
C SER A 100 0.66 -3.78 -9.40
N ARG A 101 1.76 -4.10 -10.11
CA ARG A 101 1.69 -4.56 -11.50
C ARG A 101 0.92 -5.88 -11.61
N LYS A 102 1.18 -6.82 -10.72
CA LYS A 102 0.47 -8.10 -10.68
C LYS A 102 -1.03 -7.88 -10.50
N LEU A 103 -1.44 -7.09 -9.48
CA LEU A 103 -2.85 -6.80 -9.23
C LEU A 103 -3.55 -6.16 -10.43
N ILE A 104 -2.92 -5.19 -11.08
CA ILE A 104 -3.48 -4.48 -12.24
C ILE A 104 -3.55 -5.39 -13.48
N ASN A 105 -2.56 -6.25 -13.70
CA ASN A 105 -2.58 -7.15 -14.84
C ASN A 105 -3.66 -8.23 -14.74
N GLU A 106 -3.91 -8.73 -13.53
CA GLU A 106 -4.79 -9.87 -13.28
C GLU A 106 -6.27 -9.46 -13.09
N ASN A 107 -6.56 -8.18 -12.78
CA ASN A 107 -7.90 -7.77 -12.38
C ASN A 107 -8.39 -6.54 -13.15
N GLN A 108 -9.69 -6.53 -13.48
CA GLN A 108 -10.39 -5.38 -14.04
C GLN A 108 -10.69 -4.32 -12.98
N VAL A 109 -11.09 -4.78 -11.78
CA VAL A 109 -11.42 -3.91 -10.65
C VAL A 109 -10.60 -4.33 -9.44
N VAL A 110 -9.94 -3.36 -8.80
CA VAL A 110 -9.18 -3.54 -7.56
C VAL A 110 -9.82 -2.66 -6.47
N CYS A 111 -10.41 -3.30 -5.46
CA CYS A 111 -11.02 -2.61 -4.31
C CYS A 111 -10.04 -2.55 -3.15
N VAL A 112 -9.82 -1.36 -2.60
CA VAL A 112 -8.89 -1.10 -1.49
C VAL A 112 -9.58 -0.28 -0.39
N GLU A 113 -9.03 -0.29 0.82
CA GLU A 113 -9.48 0.60 1.90
C GLU A 113 -8.79 1.97 1.80
N SER A 114 -9.55 3.05 2.03
CA SER A 114 -9.04 4.42 2.06
C SER A 114 -8.34 4.69 3.40
N LEU A 115 -7.02 4.53 3.45
CA LEU A 115 -6.24 4.70 4.68
C LEU A 115 -5.67 6.11 4.83
N LYS A 116 -5.90 6.74 5.98
CA LYS A 116 -5.21 7.97 6.38
C LYS A 116 -3.81 7.68 6.95
N VAL A 117 -2.91 7.20 6.09
CA VAL A 117 -1.55 6.78 6.46
C VAL A 117 -0.79 7.86 7.24
N LYS A 118 -0.96 9.16 6.88
CA LYS A 118 -0.35 10.29 7.61
C LYS A 118 -0.76 10.32 9.09
N ASN A 119 -2.00 9.98 9.41
CA ASN A 119 -2.46 9.93 10.81
C ASN A 119 -1.94 8.68 11.52
N MET A 120 -1.90 7.55 10.83
CA MET A 120 -1.41 6.28 11.40
C MET A 120 0.08 6.34 11.77
N ILE A 121 0.90 7.06 11.00
CA ILE A 121 2.34 7.25 11.26
C ILE A 121 2.59 8.06 12.56
N ARG A 122 1.62 8.82 13.05
CA ARG A 122 1.76 9.54 14.32
C ARG A 122 1.87 8.60 15.53
N ASN A 123 1.44 7.35 15.41
CA ASN A 123 1.62 6.35 16.47
C ASN A 123 3.09 5.91 16.54
N PRO A 124 3.86 6.28 17.60
CA PRO A 124 5.30 6.03 17.67
C PRO A 124 5.66 4.53 17.71
N LYS A 125 4.74 3.67 18.19
CA LYS A 125 4.94 2.22 18.24
C LYS A 125 4.85 1.56 16.87
N LEU A 126 4.08 2.12 15.95
CA LEU A 126 3.79 1.53 14.63
C LEU A 126 4.38 2.33 13.48
N SER A 127 4.77 3.59 13.69
CA SER A 127 5.24 4.51 12.64
C SER A 127 6.31 3.93 11.72
N LYS A 128 7.31 3.27 12.31
CA LYS A 128 8.40 2.64 11.55
C LYS A 128 7.91 1.48 10.67
N ALA A 129 7.00 0.65 11.19
CA ALA A 129 6.45 -0.48 10.45
C ALA A 129 5.52 -0.01 9.32
N ILE A 130 4.67 1.00 9.60
CA ILE A 130 3.76 1.60 8.62
C ILE A 130 4.55 2.30 7.49
N ALA A 131 5.59 3.06 7.84
CA ALA A 131 6.47 3.70 6.86
C ALA A 131 7.22 2.66 6.00
N ASP A 132 7.62 1.52 6.58
CA ASP A 132 8.29 0.45 5.86
C ASP A 132 7.33 -0.34 4.96
N ALA A 133 6.06 -0.50 5.33
CA ALA A 133 5.04 -1.13 4.52
C ALA A 133 4.73 -0.33 3.24
N GLY A 134 4.70 1.02 3.33
CA GLY A 134 4.55 1.90 2.16
C GLY A 134 3.15 1.86 1.54
N TRP A 135 2.09 1.68 2.33
CA TRP A 135 0.70 1.55 1.83
C TRP A 135 0.25 2.71 0.95
N GLY A 136 0.60 3.96 1.32
CA GLY A 136 0.25 5.12 0.50
C GLY A 136 0.89 5.08 -0.89
N GLU A 137 2.10 4.55 -0.99
CA GLU A 137 2.78 4.36 -2.27
C GLU A 137 2.16 3.20 -3.07
N LEU A 138 1.74 2.11 -2.40
CA LEU A 138 1.02 1.02 -3.04
C LEU A 138 -0.27 1.51 -3.71
N VAL A 139 -1.10 2.24 -2.95
CA VAL A 139 -2.36 2.81 -3.47
C VAL A 139 -2.08 3.75 -4.64
N ARG A 140 -1.13 4.69 -4.50
CA ARG A 140 -0.73 5.58 -5.59
C ARG A 140 -0.30 4.81 -6.84
N GLN A 141 0.43 3.69 -6.67
CA GLN A 141 0.85 2.86 -7.80
C GLN A 141 -0.31 2.10 -8.44
N LEU A 142 -1.29 1.66 -7.67
CA LEU A 142 -2.51 1.05 -8.19
C LEU A 142 -3.32 2.08 -9.01
N GLU A 143 -3.51 3.30 -8.50
CA GLU A 143 -4.26 4.36 -9.15
C GLU A 143 -3.70 4.67 -10.54
N TYR A 144 -2.43 5.12 -10.65
CA TYR A 144 -1.90 5.51 -11.96
C TYR A 144 -1.69 4.34 -12.93
N LYS A 145 -1.33 3.15 -12.40
CA LYS A 145 -1.20 1.96 -13.26
C LYS A 145 -2.56 1.46 -13.72
N GLY A 146 -3.59 1.59 -12.86
CA GLY A 146 -4.97 1.29 -13.23
C GLY A 146 -5.43 2.18 -14.37
N GLU A 147 -5.23 3.48 -14.25
CA GLU A 147 -5.52 4.45 -15.31
C GLU A 147 -4.82 4.09 -16.63
N TRP A 148 -3.52 3.83 -16.60
CA TRP A 148 -2.75 3.47 -17.80
C TRP A 148 -3.19 2.14 -18.44
N ALA A 149 -3.65 1.19 -17.62
CA ALA A 149 -4.03 -0.14 -18.09
C ALA A 149 -5.53 -0.29 -18.40
N GLY A 150 -6.33 0.78 -18.27
CA GLY A 150 -7.79 0.71 -18.42
C GLY A 150 -8.45 -0.14 -17.33
N ARG A 151 -7.95 -0.06 -16.08
CA ARG A 151 -8.46 -0.76 -14.90
C ARG A 151 -9.06 0.22 -13.91
N THR A 152 -10.03 -0.24 -13.15
CA THR A 152 -10.70 0.57 -12.13
C THR A 152 -10.15 0.25 -10.76
N VAL A 153 -9.72 1.28 -10.02
CA VAL A 153 -9.31 1.16 -8.62
C VAL A 153 -10.32 1.90 -7.76
N VAL A 154 -10.94 1.16 -6.84
CA VAL A 154 -12.02 1.63 -5.98
C VAL A 154 -11.54 1.70 -4.55
N ALA A 155 -11.57 2.89 -3.94
CA ALA A 155 -11.24 3.07 -2.53
C ALA A 155 -12.52 3.17 -1.70
N ILE A 156 -12.75 2.21 -0.80
CA ILE A 156 -13.90 2.24 0.12
C ILE A 156 -13.62 3.14 1.32
N ASP A 157 -14.68 3.55 2.03
CA ASP A 157 -14.57 4.37 3.23
C ASP A 157 -13.76 3.68 4.34
N GLN A 158 -12.88 4.45 4.99
CA GLN A 158 -12.00 3.99 6.08
C GLN A 158 -12.75 3.55 7.36
N PHE A 159 -14.00 4.00 7.54
CA PHE A 159 -14.81 3.68 8.72
C PHE A 159 -15.68 2.44 8.53
N PHE A 160 -15.67 1.89 7.31
CA PHE A 160 -16.39 0.65 7.06
C PHE A 160 -15.78 -0.49 7.89
N PRO A 161 -16.59 -1.23 8.71
CA PRO A 161 -16.08 -2.23 9.64
C PRO A 161 -15.69 -3.55 8.95
N SER A 162 -14.83 -3.48 7.92
CA SER A 162 -14.46 -4.59 7.04
C SER A 162 -14.08 -5.86 7.79
N SER A 163 -13.25 -5.76 8.82
CA SER A 163 -12.77 -6.91 9.59
C SER A 163 -13.77 -7.48 10.60
N LYS A 164 -14.80 -6.69 10.98
CA LYS A 164 -15.80 -7.08 11.99
C LYS A 164 -17.13 -7.56 11.38
N ARG A 165 -17.38 -7.26 10.12
CA ARG A 165 -18.58 -7.64 9.40
C ARG A 165 -18.39 -9.04 8.83
N CYS A 166 -19.36 -9.91 9.03
CA CYS A 166 -19.38 -11.22 8.40
C CYS A 166 -19.60 -11.07 6.89
N SER A 167 -18.72 -11.64 6.07
CA SER A 167 -18.83 -11.60 4.62
C SER A 167 -20.00 -12.44 4.08
N ASP A 168 -20.49 -13.39 4.87
CA ASP A 168 -21.52 -14.34 4.44
C ASP A 168 -22.93 -13.86 4.78
N CYS A 169 -23.19 -13.40 6.02
CA CYS A 169 -24.52 -12.98 6.44
C CYS A 169 -24.66 -11.46 6.72
N GLY A 170 -23.56 -10.72 6.72
CA GLY A 170 -23.60 -9.28 6.99
C GLY A 170 -23.66 -8.88 8.45
N TYR A 171 -23.75 -9.81 9.40
CA TYR A 171 -23.70 -9.51 10.84
C TYR A 171 -22.42 -8.76 11.19
N THR A 172 -22.53 -7.71 12.02
CA THR A 172 -21.38 -6.89 12.42
C THR A 172 -21.15 -7.00 13.93
N MET A 173 -19.98 -7.52 14.30
CA MET A 173 -19.58 -7.60 15.71
C MET A 173 -19.35 -6.20 16.30
N SER A 174 -19.88 -5.96 17.49
CA SER A 174 -19.68 -4.69 18.23
C SER A 174 -18.20 -4.47 18.56
N LYS A 175 -17.52 -5.48 19.06
CA LYS A 175 -16.10 -5.44 19.45
C LYS A 175 -15.36 -6.67 18.94
N MET A 176 -14.15 -6.47 18.46
CA MET A 176 -13.20 -7.53 18.11
C MET A 176 -11.80 -7.09 18.51
N ALA A 177 -11.11 -7.89 19.33
CA ALA A 177 -9.76 -7.59 19.76
C ALA A 177 -8.77 -7.67 18.59
N LEU A 178 -7.73 -6.83 18.60
CA LEU A 178 -6.76 -6.75 17.49
C LEU A 178 -5.92 -8.03 17.29
N ASN A 179 -5.81 -8.85 18.33
CA ASN A 179 -5.07 -10.12 18.29
C ASN A 179 -5.89 -11.29 17.70
N VAL A 180 -7.22 -11.14 17.57
CA VAL A 180 -8.07 -12.16 16.95
C VAL A 180 -7.77 -12.26 15.48
N ARG A 181 -7.39 -13.46 15.01
CA ARG A 181 -7.05 -13.74 13.61
C ARG A 181 -8.09 -14.59 12.89
N SER A 182 -8.79 -15.43 13.65
CA SER A 182 -9.91 -16.22 13.16
C SER A 182 -11.08 -16.11 14.14
N TRP A 183 -12.29 -16.14 13.61
CA TRP A 183 -13.50 -16.01 14.42
C TRP A 183 -14.69 -16.72 13.75
N VAL A 184 -15.62 -17.13 14.58
CA VAL A 184 -16.87 -17.74 14.11
C VAL A 184 -17.98 -16.72 14.23
N CYS A 185 -18.77 -16.55 13.17
CA CYS A 185 -19.91 -15.64 13.19
C CYS A 185 -21.00 -16.17 14.14
N PRO A 186 -21.44 -15.37 15.13
CA PRO A 186 -22.45 -15.83 16.08
C PRO A 186 -23.85 -15.99 15.44
N GLU A 187 -24.10 -15.33 14.31
CA GLU A 187 -25.39 -15.36 13.62
C GLU A 187 -25.51 -16.56 12.68
N CYS A 188 -24.51 -16.78 11.79
CA CYS A 188 -24.59 -17.81 10.76
C CYS A 188 -23.62 -18.99 10.97
N GLY A 189 -22.77 -18.97 11.98
CA GLY A 189 -21.80 -20.03 12.27
C GLY A 189 -20.61 -20.10 11.32
N ALA A 190 -20.49 -19.22 10.33
CA ALA A 190 -19.38 -19.21 9.39
C ALA A 190 -18.04 -18.91 10.07
N ASN A 191 -16.99 -19.66 9.72
CA ASN A 191 -15.64 -19.46 10.24
C ASN A 191 -14.84 -18.56 9.29
N HIS A 192 -14.25 -17.51 9.83
CA HIS A 192 -13.53 -16.50 9.07
C HIS A 192 -12.06 -16.39 9.50
N ASP A 193 -11.17 -16.36 8.51
CA ASP A 193 -9.88 -15.66 8.66
C ASP A 193 -10.18 -14.16 8.59
N ARG A 194 -9.75 -13.39 9.59
CA ARG A 194 -10.09 -11.99 9.74
C ARG A 194 -9.69 -11.13 8.54
N ASP A 195 -8.47 -11.34 8.04
CA ASP A 195 -7.89 -10.51 6.99
C ASP A 195 -8.53 -10.88 5.62
N VAL A 196 -8.81 -12.17 5.39
CA VAL A 196 -9.55 -12.64 4.19
C VAL A 196 -11.00 -12.15 4.22
N ASN A 197 -11.66 -12.22 5.37
CA ASN A 197 -13.02 -11.70 5.54
C ASN A 197 -13.07 -10.19 5.27
N ALA A 198 -12.09 -9.42 5.76
CA ALA A 198 -11.98 -8.00 5.46
C ALA A 198 -11.85 -7.73 3.97
N ALA A 199 -10.98 -8.47 3.27
CA ALA A 199 -10.79 -8.34 1.83
C ALA A 199 -12.06 -8.66 1.03
N LYS A 200 -12.84 -9.69 1.44
CA LYS A 200 -14.15 -10.00 0.84
C LYS A 200 -15.14 -8.85 1.01
N ASN A 201 -15.22 -8.28 2.20
CA ASN A 201 -16.10 -7.16 2.50
C ASN A 201 -15.69 -5.88 1.73
N ILE A 202 -14.39 -5.59 1.63
CA ILE A 202 -13.84 -4.48 0.84
C ILE A 202 -14.25 -4.64 -0.63
N LYS A 203 -14.11 -5.85 -1.18
CA LYS A 203 -14.54 -6.15 -2.55
C LYS A 203 -16.03 -5.92 -2.74
N ALA A 204 -16.88 -6.49 -1.87
CA ALA A 204 -18.32 -6.37 -1.98
C ALA A 204 -18.78 -4.91 -1.97
N VAL A 205 -18.31 -4.12 -1.01
CA VAL A 205 -18.65 -2.70 -0.90
C VAL A 205 -18.13 -1.89 -2.08
N GLY A 206 -16.88 -2.14 -2.50
CA GLY A 206 -16.29 -1.45 -3.65
C GLY A 206 -17.05 -1.71 -4.95
N LEU A 207 -17.49 -2.95 -5.19
CA LEU A 207 -18.30 -3.30 -6.37
C LEU A 207 -19.70 -2.68 -6.30
N THR A 208 -20.33 -2.65 -5.12
CA THR A 208 -21.63 -1.99 -4.94
C THR A 208 -21.54 -0.48 -5.21
N ALA A 209 -20.54 0.19 -4.67
CA ALA A 209 -20.32 1.63 -4.91
C ALA A 209 -20.10 1.92 -6.41
N LEU A 210 -19.34 1.06 -7.10
CA LEU A 210 -19.13 1.19 -8.53
C LEU A 210 -20.42 1.00 -9.32
N ALA A 211 -21.27 0.04 -8.95
CA ALA A 211 -22.55 -0.22 -9.59
C ALA A 211 -23.58 0.93 -9.38
N CYS A 212 -23.53 1.58 -8.21
CA CYS A 212 -24.37 2.75 -7.90
C CYS A 212 -23.91 4.05 -8.55
N GLY A 213 -22.78 4.03 -9.29
CA GLY A 213 -22.25 5.25 -9.94
C GLY A 213 -21.69 6.29 -8.97
N GLU A 214 -21.45 5.93 -7.71
CA GLU A 214 -20.78 6.80 -6.76
C GLU A 214 -19.35 7.06 -7.23
N SER A 215 -18.90 8.33 -7.19
CA SER A 215 -17.52 8.68 -7.54
C SER A 215 -16.57 8.11 -6.47
N VAL A 216 -16.04 6.97 -6.74
CA VAL A 216 -15.24 6.14 -5.81
C VAL A 216 -13.79 6.63 -5.70
N ASN A 217 -13.44 7.69 -6.44
CA ASN A 217 -12.11 8.29 -6.38
C ASN A 217 -12.19 9.68 -5.72
N PRO A 218 -11.72 9.85 -4.47
CA PRO A 218 -11.77 11.13 -3.76
C PRO A 218 -10.99 12.26 -4.43
N LYS A 219 -10.16 11.97 -5.43
CA LYS A 219 -9.46 12.99 -6.23
C LYS A 219 -10.26 13.47 -7.43
N ALA A 220 -11.19 12.68 -7.96
CA ALA A 220 -12.06 13.11 -9.05
C ALA A 220 -13.09 14.16 -8.60
N ALA A 221 -13.48 14.16 -7.32
CA ALA A 221 -14.38 15.14 -6.73
C ALA A 221 -13.78 16.56 -6.59
N LEU A 222 -12.45 16.71 -6.66
CA LEU A 222 -11.77 18.01 -6.56
C LEU A 222 -11.51 18.68 -7.91
N CYS A 223 -11.66 17.98 -9.04
CA CYS A 223 -11.52 18.58 -10.37
C CYS A 223 -12.83 19.14 -10.95
N GLY A 224 -13.98 18.93 -10.29
CA GLY A 224 -15.31 19.33 -10.79
C GLY A 224 -15.82 20.70 -10.29
N LEU A 225 -15.04 21.44 -9.48
CA LEU A 225 -15.45 22.76 -8.97
C LEU A 225 -14.44 23.85 -9.39
N GLY A 226 -14.43 24.15 -10.66
CA GLY A 226 -13.56 25.24 -11.15
C GLY A 226 -13.73 25.54 -12.62
N SER A 227 -14.96 25.88 -13.06
CA SER A 227 -15.18 26.78 -14.22
C SER A 227 -16.66 27.04 -14.43
N THR A 228 -17.20 27.94 -13.62
CA THR A 228 -18.26 28.86 -14.04
C THR A 228 -18.08 30.14 -13.25
N LEU A 229 -17.37 31.08 -13.82
CA LEU A 229 -17.67 32.52 -13.89
C LEU A 229 -16.64 33.15 -14.81
#